data_d9257c453d29e6d178bbc75c0aef3e3c
#
_entry.id   d9257c453d29e6d178bbc75c0aef3e3c
#
_cell.length_a   1.000
_cell.length_b   1.000
_cell.length_c   1.000
_cell.angle_alpha   90.00
_cell.angle_beta   90.00
_cell.angle_gamma   90.00
#
_symmetry.space_group_name_H-M   'P 1'
#
loop_
_entity.id
_entity.type
_entity.pdbx_description
1 polymer ?
#
loop_
_entity_poly.entity_id
_entity_poly.type
_entity_poly.pdbx_seq_one_letter_code
_entity_poly.pdbx_strand_id
1 'polypeptide(L)'
;VGEGFPDGTPGRAMAFEIWVIKNIINVQDDEIEQANVGSKGGSDSQGSEWECDFFTIDNEGTQAEPTAEIEQTIIWGQVKFSENYNYKYNDTEFSRLLRVEERLEDPPTSSNEKFKRASKKFKDNGGIDSNSRKKVFVVVCGDVTQQVKEQINDKDWRQMHFDGLGGKKELVIVTTEDILKAIVLPSTPDIKVY
;
A
#
# COMPACT_ATOMS: atom_id res chain seq x y z
N VAL A 1 21.23 7.43 -8.83
CA VAL A 1 20.12 7.42 -7.88
C VAL A 1 20.61 8.13 -6.62
N GLY A 2 20.42 9.41 -6.48
CA GLY A 2 20.91 10.19 -5.35
C GLY A 2 20.56 11.67 -5.40
N GLU A 3 20.00 12.13 -6.49
CA GLU A 3 19.63 13.54 -6.64
C GLU A 3 18.17 13.73 -6.24
N GLY A 4 17.93 14.38 -5.11
CA GLY A 4 16.63 14.90 -4.73
C GLY A 4 16.01 14.38 -3.44
N PHE A 5 16.64 13.47 -2.71
CA PHE A 5 16.15 13.07 -1.40
C PHE A 5 16.78 13.97 -0.30
N PRO A 6 16.00 14.41 0.69
CA PRO A 6 16.51 15.09 1.86
C PRO A 6 17.56 14.24 2.58
N ASP A 7 18.59 14.87 3.14
CA ASP A 7 19.56 14.18 3.98
C ASP A 7 18.92 13.68 5.29
N GLY A 8 19.47 12.60 5.85
CA GLY A 8 19.02 12.03 7.12
C GLY A 8 17.84 11.06 7.02
N THR A 9 17.22 10.78 8.17
CA THR A 9 16.12 9.79 8.31
C THR A 9 14.92 10.04 7.39
N PRO A 10 14.43 11.29 7.22
CA PRO A 10 13.32 11.55 6.30
C PRO A 10 13.65 11.20 4.85
N GLY A 11 14.87 11.47 4.41
CA GLY A 11 15.30 11.11 3.05
C GLY A 11 15.38 9.59 2.85
N ARG A 12 15.86 8.87 3.86
CA ARG A 12 15.92 7.40 3.81
C ARG A 12 14.53 6.78 3.83
N ALA A 13 13.61 7.29 4.63
CA ALA A 13 12.22 6.84 4.66
C ALA A 13 11.57 6.99 3.28
N MET A 14 11.73 8.16 2.65
CA MET A 14 11.20 8.41 1.31
C MET A 14 11.86 7.52 0.24
N ALA A 15 13.18 7.31 0.32
CA ALA A 15 13.89 6.41 -0.58
C ALA A 15 13.37 4.97 -0.42
N PHE A 16 13.07 4.55 0.81
CA PHE A 16 12.49 3.25 1.09
C PHE A 16 11.06 3.13 0.53
N GLU A 17 10.20 4.14 0.68
CA GLU A 17 8.86 4.15 0.05
C GLU A 17 8.95 3.96 -1.46
N ILE A 18 9.81 4.71 -2.13
CA ILE A 18 10.03 4.59 -3.58
C ILE A 18 10.53 3.19 -3.94
N TRP A 19 11.46 2.65 -3.15
CA TRP A 19 11.98 1.30 -3.35
C TRP A 19 10.85 0.25 -3.22
N VAL A 20 9.98 0.38 -2.23
CA VAL A 20 8.80 -0.49 -2.03
C VAL A 20 7.88 -0.42 -3.24
N ILE A 21 7.50 0.78 -3.68
CA ILE A 21 6.61 0.99 -4.83
C ILE A 21 7.18 0.30 -6.08
N LYS A 22 8.49 0.44 -6.30
CA LYS A 22 9.17 -0.16 -7.45
C LYS A 22 9.32 -1.68 -7.35
N ASN A 23 9.81 -2.19 -6.20
CA ASN A 23 10.31 -3.57 -6.12
C ASN A 23 9.33 -4.54 -5.45
N ILE A 24 8.41 -4.05 -4.61
CA ILE A 24 7.40 -4.88 -3.94
C ILE A 24 6.06 -4.77 -4.66
N ILE A 25 5.64 -3.55 -5.01
CA ILE A 25 4.38 -3.30 -5.71
C ILE A 25 4.54 -3.50 -7.22
N ASN A 26 5.78 -3.45 -7.71
CA ASN A 26 6.15 -3.64 -9.13
C ASN A 26 5.58 -2.56 -10.07
N VAL A 27 5.53 -1.32 -9.61
CA VAL A 27 5.12 -0.17 -10.43
C VAL A 27 6.26 0.22 -11.39
N GLN A 28 5.94 0.54 -12.64
CA GLN A 28 6.92 0.97 -13.64
C GLN A 28 7.55 2.32 -13.27
N ASP A 29 8.80 2.53 -13.68
CA ASP A 29 9.62 3.69 -13.27
C ASP A 29 8.97 5.05 -13.59
N ASP A 30 8.27 5.17 -14.69
CA ASP A 30 7.56 6.38 -15.14
C ASP A 30 6.23 6.62 -14.40
N GLU A 31 5.71 5.63 -13.71
CA GLU A 31 4.47 5.73 -12.92
C GLU A 31 4.70 5.90 -11.42
N ILE A 32 5.94 5.71 -10.92
CA ILE A 32 6.25 5.75 -9.48
C ILE A 32 5.80 7.06 -8.83
N GLU A 33 6.05 8.21 -9.47
CA GLU A 33 5.65 9.50 -8.92
C GLU A 33 4.13 9.65 -8.79
N GLN A 34 3.38 9.06 -9.69
CA GLN A 34 1.91 9.06 -9.64
C GLN A 34 1.38 8.10 -8.57
N ALA A 35 2.05 6.95 -8.38
CA ALA A 35 1.69 5.98 -7.37
C ALA A 35 2.02 6.45 -5.95
N ASN A 36 3.07 7.24 -5.76
CA ASN A 36 3.45 7.78 -4.46
C ASN A 36 2.46 8.86 -3.99
N VAL A 37 1.73 8.58 -2.92
CA VAL A 37 0.77 9.47 -2.26
C VAL A 37 1.39 10.17 -1.05
N GLY A 38 2.42 9.57 -0.48
CA GLY A 38 3.17 10.09 0.65
C GLY A 38 3.71 11.50 0.42
N SER A 39 3.82 12.27 1.48
CA SER A 39 4.34 13.62 1.42
C SER A 39 5.85 13.63 1.20
N LYS A 40 6.34 14.56 0.38
CA LYS A 40 7.78 14.83 0.28
C LYS A 40 8.23 15.43 1.62
N GLY A 41 8.63 14.61 2.56
CA GLY A 41 9.40 14.90 3.79
C GLY A 41 9.50 16.37 4.27
N GLY A 42 8.40 17.09 4.37
CA GLY A 42 8.35 18.47 4.84
C GLY A 42 7.31 18.62 5.95
N SER A 43 7.53 19.56 6.85
CA SER A 43 6.73 19.81 8.03
C SER A 43 5.24 20.09 7.81
N ASP A 44 4.82 20.27 6.56
CA ASP A 44 3.51 20.82 6.23
C ASP A 44 2.43 19.78 5.90
N SER A 45 2.73 18.48 6.00
CA SER A 45 1.83 17.45 5.51
C SER A 45 1.75 16.17 6.36
N GLN A 46 2.19 16.20 7.62
CA GLN A 46 1.98 15.05 8.50
C GLN A 46 0.48 14.75 8.63
N GLY A 47 0.07 13.59 8.13
CA GLY A 47 -1.29 13.08 8.23
C GLY A 47 -2.25 13.46 7.10
N SER A 48 -1.80 14.17 6.07
CA SER A 48 -2.65 14.57 4.94
C SER A 48 -2.79 13.50 3.84
N GLU A 49 -2.00 12.44 3.91
CA GLU A 49 -2.07 11.21 3.11
C GLU A 49 -2.97 10.13 3.73
N TRP A 50 -3.45 10.33 4.94
CA TRP A 50 -4.43 9.49 5.63
C TRP A 50 -4.08 8.00 5.69
N GLU A 51 -2.82 7.69 6.02
CA GLU A 51 -2.27 6.31 6.09
C GLU A 51 -2.21 5.60 4.71
N CYS A 52 -2.20 6.36 3.62
CA CYS A 52 -2.03 5.86 2.27
C CYS A 52 -0.75 6.43 1.67
N ASP A 53 0.35 5.69 1.79
CA ASP A 53 1.65 6.15 1.28
C ASP A 53 1.77 5.92 -0.22
N PHE A 54 1.04 4.94 -0.76
CA PHE A 54 0.96 4.72 -2.20
C PHE A 54 -0.43 4.24 -2.65
N PHE A 55 -0.74 4.52 -3.90
CA PHE A 55 -1.95 4.08 -4.59
C PHE A 55 -1.65 3.84 -6.07
N THR A 56 -2.04 2.70 -6.60
CA THR A 56 -1.96 2.41 -8.03
C THR A 56 -3.12 1.53 -8.48
N ILE A 57 -3.31 1.43 -9.78
CA ILE A 57 -4.25 0.52 -10.41
C ILE A 57 -3.46 -0.29 -11.43
N ASP A 58 -3.44 -1.59 -11.22
CA ASP A 58 -2.84 -2.54 -12.14
C ASP A 58 -3.92 -3.08 -13.07
N ASN A 59 -3.69 -2.96 -14.36
CA ASN A 59 -4.54 -3.51 -15.39
C ASN A 59 -3.87 -4.80 -15.89
N GLU A 60 -4.01 -5.89 -15.14
CA GLU A 60 -3.60 -7.22 -15.60
C GLU A 60 -4.48 -7.67 -16.78
N GLY A 61 -4.28 -7.04 -17.93
CA GLY A 61 -4.81 -7.51 -19.20
C GLY A 61 -3.75 -8.27 -19.95
N THR A 62 -3.81 -9.58 -19.95
CA THR A 62 -3.07 -10.34 -20.95
C THR A 62 -3.55 -9.88 -22.33
N GLN A 63 -2.65 -9.27 -23.11
CA GLN A 63 -2.88 -8.89 -24.52
C GLN A 63 -3.16 -10.12 -25.43
N ALA A 64 -3.51 -11.27 -24.87
CA ALA A 64 -3.60 -12.52 -25.58
C ALA A 64 -4.98 -12.80 -26.22
N GLU A 65 -6.05 -12.19 -25.70
CA GLU A 65 -7.41 -12.39 -26.26
C GLU A 65 -8.21 -11.07 -26.24
N PRO A 66 -8.73 -10.61 -27.39
CA PRO A 66 -9.50 -9.35 -27.49
C PRO A 66 -10.85 -9.35 -26.74
N THR A 67 -11.24 -10.48 -26.17
CA THR A 67 -12.54 -10.68 -25.48
C THR A 67 -12.40 -10.95 -23.98
N ALA A 68 -11.18 -11.00 -23.43
CA ALA A 68 -11.00 -11.14 -21.99
C ALA A 68 -11.36 -9.82 -21.31
N GLU A 69 -12.27 -9.85 -20.34
CA GLU A 69 -12.48 -8.72 -19.44
C GLU A 69 -11.16 -8.40 -18.73
N ILE A 70 -10.70 -7.15 -18.88
CA ILE A 70 -9.48 -6.68 -18.22
C ILE A 70 -9.74 -6.76 -16.72
N GLU A 71 -9.10 -7.70 -16.04
CA GLU A 71 -9.22 -7.83 -14.60
C GLU A 71 -8.35 -6.75 -13.94
N GLN A 72 -9.02 -5.73 -13.40
CA GLN A 72 -8.37 -4.58 -12.78
C GLN A 72 -8.12 -4.86 -11.30
N THR A 73 -6.90 -4.55 -10.84
CA THR A 73 -6.55 -4.62 -9.41
C THR A 73 -6.24 -3.24 -8.88
N ILE A 74 -6.99 -2.78 -7.88
CA ILE A 74 -6.75 -1.54 -7.16
C ILE A 74 -5.82 -1.85 -5.97
N ILE A 75 -4.70 -1.15 -5.87
CA ILE A 75 -3.64 -1.42 -4.89
C ILE A 75 -3.36 -0.15 -4.10
N TRP A 76 -3.36 -0.25 -2.77
CA TRP A 76 -2.91 0.82 -1.87
C TRP A 76 -2.26 0.24 -0.63
N GLY A 77 -1.53 1.09 0.09
CA GLY A 77 -0.93 0.62 1.32
C GLY A 77 -0.13 1.65 2.07
N GLN A 78 0.46 1.17 3.15
CA GLN A 78 1.28 1.93 4.05
C GLN A 78 2.68 1.35 4.16
N VAL A 79 3.67 2.24 4.22
CA VAL A 79 5.09 1.91 4.37
C VAL A 79 5.61 2.53 5.66
N LYS A 80 6.20 1.74 6.53
CA LYS A 80 6.82 2.21 7.77
C LYS A 80 8.31 1.89 7.79
N PHE A 81 9.11 2.92 7.81
CA PHE A 81 10.56 2.85 7.85
C PHE A 81 11.09 2.93 9.29
N SER A 82 12.11 2.13 9.60
CA SER A 82 12.93 2.24 10.81
C SER A 82 14.37 1.91 10.47
N GLU A 83 15.30 2.78 10.85
CA GLU A 83 16.74 2.57 10.62
C GLU A 83 17.28 1.31 11.34
N ASN A 84 16.64 0.92 12.43
CA ASN A 84 17.05 -0.24 13.25
C ASN A 84 16.22 -1.49 12.94
N TYR A 85 15.37 -1.48 11.90
CA TYR A 85 14.51 -2.60 11.50
C TYR A 85 13.62 -3.13 12.63
N ASN A 86 13.25 -2.30 13.60
CA ASN A 86 12.53 -2.67 14.81
C ASN A 86 11.15 -2.02 14.94
N TYR A 87 10.63 -1.47 13.85
CA TYR A 87 9.29 -0.89 13.86
C TYR A 87 8.26 -1.93 14.30
N LYS A 88 7.30 -1.51 15.12
CA LYS A 88 6.18 -2.34 15.57
C LYS A 88 4.88 -1.72 15.10
N TYR A 89 4.42 -2.17 13.93
CA TYR A 89 3.16 -1.75 13.37
C TYR A 89 1.99 -2.24 14.23
N ASN A 90 1.22 -1.30 14.75
CA ASN A 90 0.24 -1.58 15.79
C ASN A 90 -1.21 -1.56 15.27
N ASP A 91 -2.14 -1.99 16.12
CA ASP A 91 -3.57 -2.07 15.84
C ASP A 91 -4.22 -0.71 15.52
N THR A 92 -3.74 0.37 16.10
CA THR A 92 -4.24 1.72 15.81
C THR A 92 -3.90 2.14 14.40
N GLU A 93 -2.67 1.92 13.95
CA GLU A 93 -2.23 2.18 12.57
C GLU A 93 -2.99 1.28 11.59
N PHE A 94 -3.12 0.01 11.94
CA PHE A 94 -3.86 -0.95 11.14
C PHE A 94 -5.33 -0.57 10.96
N SER A 95 -6.00 -0.19 12.05
CA SER A 95 -7.38 0.29 11.99
C SER A 95 -7.56 1.55 11.14
N ARG A 96 -6.54 2.42 11.09
CA ARG A 96 -6.55 3.60 10.21
C ARG A 96 -6.37 3.23 8.74
N LEU A 97 -5.49 2.28 8.44
CA LEU A 97 -5.29 1.76 7.09
C LEU A 97 -6.57 1.15 6.52
N LEU A 98 -7.34 0.43 7.33
CA LEU A 98 -8.63 -0.15 6.89
C LEU A 98 -9.66 0.90 6.46
N ARG A 99 -9.54 2.15 6.93
CA ARG A 99 -10.41 3.27 6.55
C ARG A 99 -9.93 4.03 5.31
N VAL A 100 -8.81 3.66 4.72
CA VAL A 100 -8.27 4.37 3.54
C VAL A 100 -9.27 4.31 2.39
N GLU A 101 -9.95 3.19 2.19
CA GLU A 101 -10.95 3.02 1.15
C GLU A 101 -12.10 4.03 1.26
N GLU A 102 -12.65 4.20 2.47
CA GLU A 102 -13.69 5.19 2.77
C GLU A 102 -13.20 6.62 2.49
N ARG A 103 -11.94 6.90 2.83
CA ARG A 103 -11.30 8.21 2.61
C ARG A 103 -10.97 8.47 1.14
N LEU A 104 -10.66 7.43 0.37
CA LEU A 104 -10.51 7.55 -1.07
C LEU A 104 -11.86 7.85 -1.74
N GLU A 105 -12.96 7.30 -1.21
CA GLU A 105 -14.32 7.61 -1.68
C GLU A 105 -14.72 9.04 -1.34
N ASP A 106 -14.49 9.47 -0.10
CA ASP A 106 -14.79 10.83 0.38
C ASP A 106 -13.56 11.47 1.05
N PRO A 107 -12.67 12.09 0.26
CA PRO A 107 -11.42 12.59 0.78
C PRO A 107 -11.63 13.80 1.69
N PRO A 108 -11.06 13.79 2.91
CA PRO A 108 -11.08 14.95 3.78
C PRO A 108 -10.52 16.20 3.10
N THR A 109 -11.07 17.36 3.41
CA THR A 109 -10.67 18.65 2.81
C THR A 109 -9.19 18.99 3.02
N SER A 110 -8.60 18.52 4.13
CA SER A 110 -7.18 18.68 4.46
C SER A 110 -6.25 17.70 3.72
N SER A 111 -6.78 16.82 2.86
CA SER A 111 -5.96 15.89 2.08
C SER A 111 -5.01 16.64 1.14
N ASN A 112 -3.79 16.10 0.99
CA ASN A 112 -2.83 16.61 0.02
C ASN A 112 -3.31 16.36 -1.43
N GLU A 113 -2.71 17.04 -2.39
CA GLU A 113 -3.13 16.95 -3.81
C GLU A 113 -2.86 15.57 -4.42
N LYS A 114 -1.87 14.83 -3.91
CA LYS A 114 -1.59 13.47 -4.36
C LYS A 114 -2.69 12.51 -3.91
N PHE A 115 -3.14 12.62 -2.64
CA PHE A 115 -4.26 11.85 -2.12
C PHE A 115 -5.57 12.17 -2.86
N LYS A 116 -5.83 13.43 -3.17
CA LYS A 116 -7.00 13.84 -3.96
C LYS A 116 -6.98 13.24 -5.37
N ARG A 117 -5.79 13.18 -6.01
CA ARG A 117 -5.62 12.49 -7.30
C ARG A 117 -5.89 10.99 -7.18
N ALA A 118 -5.35 10.34 -6.14
CA ALA A 118 -5.62 8.93 -5.87
C ALA A 118 -7.12 8.69 -5.65
N SER A 119 -7.80 9.52 -4.85
CA SER A 119 -9.25 9.50 -4.65
C SER A 119 -10.03 9.63 -5.97
N LYS A 120 -9.64 10.59 -6.81
CA LYS A 120 -10.27 10.74 -8.12
C LYS A 120 -10.09 9.47 -8.97
N LYS A 121 -8.86 8.94 -9.05
CA LYS A 121 -8.54 7.73 -9.80
C LYS A 121 -9.32 6.53 -9.25
N PHE A 122 -9.47 6.41 -7.93
CA PHE A 122 -10.26 5.38 -7.27
C PHE A 122 -11.74 5.45 -7.69
N LYS A 123 -12.37 6.61 -7.62
CA LYS A 123 -13.77 6.83 -8.01
C LYS A 123 -14.01 6.62 -9.51
N ASP A 124 -13.11 7.08 -10.34
CA ASP A 124 -13.19 6.90 -11.81
C ASP A 124 -13.15 5.40 -12.21
N ASN A 125 -12.65 4.53 -11.31
CA ASN A 125 -12.60 3.07 -11.47
C ASN A 125 -13.65 2.32 -10.62
N GLY A 126 -14.75 2.99 -10.30
CA GLY A 126 -15.94 2.41 -9.65
C GLY A 126 -15.92 2.49 -8.12
N GLY A 127 -14.89 3.05 -7.50
CA GLY A 127 -14.85 3.34 -6.06
C GLY A 127 -15.01 2.10 -5.18
N ILE A 128 -15.71 2.26 -4.07
CA ILE A 128 -16.00 1.18 -3.11
C ILE A 128 -16.80 0.04 -3.77
N ASP A 129 -17.73 0.38 -4.65
CA ASP A 129 -18.63 -0.57 -5.32
C ASP A 129 -17.98 -1.28 -6.52
N SER A 130 -16.73 -0.96 -6.82
CA SER A 130 -15.99 -1.59 -7.92
C SER A 130 -15.92 -3.10 -7.77
N ASN A 131 -16.16 -3.79 -8.89
CA ASN A 131 -15.92 -5.23 -8.99
C ASN A 131 -14.44 -5.62 -9.12
N SER A 132 -13.54 -4.64 -9.16
CA SER A 132 -12.10 -4.84 -9.24
C SER A 132 -11.57 -5.60 -8.02
N ARG A 133 -10.51 -6.35 -8.21
CA ARG A 133 -9.74 -6.87 -7.08
C ARG A 133 -9.12 -5.72 -6.31
N LYS A 134 -8.97 -5.89 -5.00
CA LYS A 134 -8.37 -4.89 -4.12
C LYS A 134 -7.23 -5.54 -3.34
N LYS A 135 -6.06 -4.91 -3.33
CA LYS A 135 -4.92 -5.35 -2.52
C LYS A 135 -4.49 -4.25 -1.58
N VAL A 136 -4.48 -4.57 -0.29
CA VAL A 136 -4.05 -3.66 0.78
C VAL A 136 -2.70 -4.11 1.30
N PHE A 137 -1.71 -3.24 1.24
CA PHE A 137 -0.35 -3.56 1.69
C PHE A 137 0.00 -2.88 3.00
N VAL A 138 0.68 -3.62 3.86
CA VAL A 138 1.43 -3.13 5.02
C VAL A 138 2.89 -3.53 4.82
N VAL A 139 3.77 -2.57 4.59
CA VAL A 139 5.21 -2.83 4.43
C VAL A 139 5.96 -2.16 5.57
N VAL A 140 6.67 -2.93 6.38
CA VAL A 140 7.33 -2.43 7.58
C VAL A 140 8.79 -2.84 7.68
N CYS A 141 9.68 -1.87 7.97
CA CYS A 141 11.03 -2.15 8.46
C CYS A 141 10.96 -2.57 9.94
N GLY A 142 10.45 -3.76 10.19
CA GLY A 142 10.18 -4.31 11.51
C GLY A 142 9.24 -5.49 11.43
N ASP A 143 8.26 -5.53 12.31
CA ASP A 143 7.23 -6.56 12.37
C ASP A 143 5.89 -5.92 12.78
N VAL A 144 4.81 -6.65 12.62
CA VAL A 144 3.50 -6.29 13.17
C VAL A 144 3.39 -6.75 14.61
N THR A 145 2.61 -6.03 15.44
CA THR A 145 2.39 -6.43 16.83
C THR A 145 1.62 -7.75 16.93
N GLN A 146 1.73 -8.41 18.08
CA GLN A 146 0.99 -9.65 18.35
C GLN A 146 -0.52 -9.44 18.20
N GLN A 147 -1.03 -8.29 18.64
CA GLN A 147 -2.44 -7.94 18.53
C GLN A 147 -2.91 -7.87 17.07
N VAL A 148 -2.10 -7.28 16.17
CA VAL A 148 -2.40 -7.27 14.73
C VAL A 148 -2.35 -8.70 14.17
N LYS A 149 -1.38 -9.53 14.59
CA LYS A 149 -1.31 -10.95 14.17
C LYS A 149 -2.56 -11.73 14.58
N GLU A 150 -3.07 -11.48 15.78
CA GLU A 150 -4.30 -12.11 16.28
C GLU A 150 -5.52 -11.68 15.47
N GLN A 151 -5.66 -10.38 15.18
CA GLN A 151 -6.74 -9.87 14.34
C GLN A 151 -6.76 -10.49 12.94
N ILE A 152 -5.63 -10.53 12.24
CA ILE A 152 -5.58 -11.09 10.88
C ILE A 152 -5.76 -12.61 10.84
N ASN A 153 -5.60 -13.31 11.95
CA ASN A 153 -5.86 -14.75 12.06
C ASN A 153 -7.29 -15.05 12.55
N ASP A 154 -8.02 -14.05 13.04
CA ASP A 154 -9.41 -14.19 13.44
C ASP A 154 -10.33 -14.32 12.21
N LYS A 155 -11.07 -15.42 12.13
CA LYS A 155 -11.91 -15.72 10.96
C LYS A 155 -13.08 -14.76 10.82
N ASP A 156 -13.71 -14.39 11.93
CA ASP A 156 -14.88 -13.50 11.90
C ASP A 156 -14.46 -12.09 11.50
N TRP A 157 -13.31 -11.64 12.01
CA TRP A 157 -12.71 -10.38 11.66
C TRP A 157 -12.33 -10.34 10.16
N ARG A 158 -11.68 -11.39 9.64
CA ARG A 158 -11.33 -11.51 8.22
C ARG A 158 -12.57 -11.52 7.33
N GLN A 159 -13.59 -12.28 7.71
CA GLN A 159 -14.85 -12.33 6.99
C GLN A 159 -15.49 -10.94 6.86
N MET A 160 -15.39 -10.12 7.90
CA MET A 160 -15.95 -8.76 7.92
C MET A 160 -15.17 -7.80 7.02
N HIS A 161 -13.84 -7.85 7.02
CA HIS A 161 -12.99 -6.82 6.41
C HIS A 161 -12.42 -7.21 5.04
N PHE A 162 -12.35 -8.49 4.72
CA PHE A 162 -11.70 -9.02 3.51
C PHE A 162 -12.55 -10.09 2.80
N ASP A 163 -12.74 -11.25 3.42
CA ASP A 163 -13.32 -12.43 2.78
C ASP A 163 -14.83 -12.26 2.48
N GLY A 164 -15.57 -11.50 3.29
CA GLY A 164 -17.00 -11.25 3.14
C GLY A 164 -17.40 -10.42 1.92
N LEU A 165 -16.42 -9.81 1.27
CA LEU A 165 -16.58 -9.01 0.06
C LEU A 165 -16.45 -9.83 -1.23
N GLY A 166 -16.73 -11.13 -1.19
CA GLY A 166 -16.63 -12.04 -2.33
C GLY A 166 -15.19 -12.45 -2.67
N GLY A 167 -14.29 -12.38 -1.69
CA GLY A 167 -12.88 -12.77 -1.85
C GLY A 167 -12.08 -11.82 -2.77
N LYS A 168 -12.59 -10.61 -3.02
CA LYS A 168 -11.96 -9.65 -3.93
C LYS A 168 -11.00 -8.68 -3.23
N LYS A 169 -10.87 -8.73 -1.91
CA LYS A 169 -9.98 -7.87 -1.14
C LYS A 169 -8.95 -8.72 -0.40
N GLU A 170 -7.68 -8.47 -0.66
CA GLU A 170 -6.54 -9.18 -0.08
C GLU A 170 -5.73 -8.24 0.81
N LEU A 171 -5.22 -8.76 1.93
CA LEU A 171 -4.23 -8.09 2.78
C LEU A 171 -2.86 -8.73 2.57
N VAL A 172 -1.87 -7.92 2.26
CA VAL A 172 -0.47 -8.35 2.10
C VAL A 172 0.38 -7.65 3.14
N ILE A 173 1.02 -8.42 4.01
CA ILE A 173 1.95 -7.90 5.02
C ILE A 173 3.37 -8.31 4.64
N VAL A 174 4.24 -7.30 4.53
CA VAL A 174 5.66 -7.47 4.20
C VAL A 174 6.49 -6.94 5.37
N THR A 175 7.21 -7.83 6.03
CA THR A 175 8.06 -7.53 7.18
C THR A 175 9.53 -7.37 6.76
N THR A 176 10.41 -6.97 7.69
CA THR A 176 11.86 -6.96 7.43
C THR A 176 12.37 -8.33 6.95
N GLU A 177 11.85 -9.42 7.50
CA GLU A 177 12.26 -10.76 7.06
C GLU A 177 11.95 -11.01 5.58
N ASP A 178 10.76 -10.60 5.14
CA ASP A 178 10.33 -10.75 3.75
C ASP A 178 11.13 -9.83 2.82
N ILE A 179 11.41 -8.59 3.25
CA ILE A 179 12.24 -7.63 2.53
C ILE A 179 13.66 -8.19 2.33
N LEU A 180 14.27 -8.73 3.39
CA LEU A 180 15.61 -9.31 3.32
C LEU A 180 15.65 -10.52 2.39
N LYS A 181 14.63 -11.37 2.40
CA LYS A 181 14.51 -12.48 1.45
C LYS A 181 14.43 -11.97 0.01
N ALA A 182 13.65 -10.93 -0.26
CA ALA A 182 13.54 -10.32 -1.59
C ALA A 182 14.86 -9.73 -2.11
N ILE A 183 15.69 -9.20 -1.22
CA ILE A 183 17.01 -8.64 -1.58
C ILE A 183 18.04 -9.74 -1.81
N VAL A 184 18.05 -10.80 -1.00
CA VAL A 184 19.08 -11.86 -1.01
C VAL A 184 18.78 -12.94 -2.04
N LEU A 185 17.49 -13.19 -2.32
CA LEU A 185 17.06 -14.22 -3.27
C LEU A 185 16.34 -13.53 -4.43
N PRO A 186 16.95 -13.41 -5.61
CA PRO A 186 16.35 -12.76 -6.77
C PRO A 186 15.18 -13.56 -7.40
N SER A 187 14.74 -14.64 -6.79
CA SER A 187 13.53 -15.37 -7.14
C SER A 187 12.40 -14.95 -6.20
N THR A 188 11.30 -14.52 -6.77
CA THR A 188 10.03 -14.06 -6.16
C THR A 188 9.91 -14.32 -4.64
N PRO A 189 9.87 -13.29 -3.79
CA PRO A 189 9.73 -13.50 -2.36
C PRO A 189 8.40 -14.22 -2.07
N ASP A 190 8.43 -15.23 -1.19
CA ASP A 190 7.22 -15.81 -0.59
C ASP A 190 6.54 -14.77 0.32
N ILE A 191 5.83 -13.85 -0.31
CA ILE A 191 5.05 -12.82 0.41
C ILE A 191 3.80 -13.50 0.94
N LYS A 192 3.61 -13.44 2.27
CA LYS A 192 2.40 -13.97 2.90
C LYS A 192 1.19 -13.13 2.50
N VAL A 193 0.29 -13.75 1.75
CA VAL A 193 -1.03 -13.20 1.42
C VAL A 193 -2.02 -13.76 2.44
N TYR A 194 -2.80 -12.88 3.06
CA TYR A 194 -3.79 -13.21 4.08
C TYR A 194 -5.19 -12.87 3.59
#